data_0c659c6ce801194480981cc9cc0d6580
#
_entry.id   0c659c6ce801194480981cc9cc0d6580
#
_cell.length_a   1.000
_cell.length_b   1.000
_cell.length_c   1.000
_cell.angle_alpha   90.00
_cell.angle_beta   90.00
_cell.angle_gamma   90.00
#
_symmetry.space_group_name_H-M   'P 1'
#
loop_
_entity.id
_entity.type
_entity.pdbx_description
1 polymer ?
#
loop_
_entity_poly.entity_id
_entity_poly.type
_entity_poly.pdbx_seq_one_letter_code
_entity_poly.pdbx_strand_id
1 'polypeptide(L)'
;MSDCEQHPIDIGRRLTLGSLAAGSVVMATGAGAAAPSRWQQGSWLNAPRQHRVLGDDVLEVVTDKGTDFWRETHYGFTRDSGHFLGFAAPAAFTCQLRIRGRFDQLYDQAGIMIRASERQWVKAGIELSDGRAMLSSVLTDGRSDWATGPYEGDPSDFWMRATVEKGVLRLQASRDGIYWPLVRLCPFPVAASYLAGPMTCTPEREGLKVQFSDWQLGPVLGKELHDLS
;
A
#
# COMPACT_ATOMS: atom_id res chain seq x y z
N MET A 1 -46.70 25.10 -81.79
CA MET A 1 -45.67 25.77 -82.57
C MET A 1 -44.35 25.23 -81.97
N SER A 2 -43.92 24.15 -82.57
CA SER A 2 -42.85 23.98 -83.56
C SER A 2 -41.53 24.24 -82.92
N ASP A 3 -40.50 23.48 -82.99
CA ASP A 3 -40.05 22.29 -83.75
C ASP A 3 -38.80 21.85 -83.02
N CYS A 4 -38.58 20.56 -82.80
CA CYS A 4 -37.87 19.56 -83.60
C CYS A 4 -36.48 19.97 -84.03
N GLU A 5 -35.45 19.15 -83.58
CA GLU A 5 -34.55 18.35 -84.44
C GLU A 5 -33.33 17.90 -83.57
N GLN A 6 -33.12 16.66 -83.33
CA GLN A 6 -32.44 15.53 -83.94
C GLN A 6 -30.89 15.70 -84.14
N HIS A 7 -30.20 14.89 -83.38
CA HIS A 7 -29.05 13.96 -83.56
C HIS A 7 -27.89 14.28 -84.57
N PRO A 8 -26.70 13.62 -84.47
CA PRO A 8 -26.38 12.26 -83.91
C PRO A 8 -24.97 12.13 -83.24
N ILE A 9 -24.89 11.00 -82.47
CA ILE A 9 -23.87 9.99 -82.22
C ILE A 9 -22.42 10.25 -82.66
N ASP A 10 -21.45 10.09 -81.78
CA ASP A 10 -20.22 9.34 -82.09
C ASP A 10 -19.65 8.57 -80.84
N ILE A 11 -19.11 7.40 -81.20
CA ILE A 11 -18.69 6.32 -80.33
C ILE A 11 -17.15 6.39 -80.13
N GLY A 12 -16.69 6.42 -78.94
CA GLY A 12 -15.25 6.31 -78.62
C GLY A 12 -14.96 5.63 -77.29
N ARG A 13 -14.84 4.31 -77.35
CA ARG A 13 -14.29 3.47 -76.28
C ARG A 13 -12.91 3.87 -75.86
N ARG A 14 -12.65 4.06 -74.55
CA ARG A 14 -11.40 3.64 -73.90
C ARG A 14 -11.66 3.22 -72.46
N LEU A 15 -11.57 1.90 -72.21
CA LEU A 15 -11.44 1.30 -70.88
C LEU A 15 -10.06 1.65 -70.32
N THR A 16 -10.01 2.31 -69.17
CA THR A 16 -8.80 2.31 -68.29
C THR A 16 -9.17 1.63 -67.00
N LEU A 17 -8.54 0.46 -66.77
CA LEU A 17 -8.57 -0.19 -65.46
C LEU A 17 -7.87 0.69 -64.46
N GLY A 18 -8.59 1.25 -63.52
CA GLY A 18 -8.05 1.89 -62.32
C GLY A 18 -7.89 0.81 -61.23
N SER A 19 -6.66 0.51 -60.87
CA SER A 19 -6.32 -0.38 -59.77
C SER A 19 -6.81 0.23 -58.41
N LEU A 20 -7.70 -0.48 -57.73
CA LEU A 20 -8.07 -0.18 -56.36
C LEU A 20 -6.92 -0.64 -55.46
N ALA A 21 -6.11 0.31 -54.97
CA ALA A 21 -5.17 0.06 -53.87
C ALA A 21 -5.98 0.01 -52.57
N ALA A 22 -6.16 -1.19 -52.04
CA ALA A 22 -6.68 -1.38 -50.69
C ALA A 22 -5.64 -0.91 -49.67
N GLY A 23 -5.77 0.31 -49.18
CA GLY A 23 -5.00 0.81 -48.07
C GLY A 23 -5.40 0.12 -46.76
N SER A 24 -4.57 -0.81 -46.28
CA SER A 24 -4.72 -1.38 -44.95
C SER A 24 -4.45 -0.29 -43.91
N VAL A 25 -5.51 0.21 -43.28
CA VAL A 25 -5.38 1.06 -42.07
C VAL A 25 -4.96 0.14 -40.91
N VAL A 26 -3.67 0.14 -40.60
CA VAL A 26 -3.16 -0.47 -39.37
C VAL A 26 -3.62 0.45 -38.22
N MET A 27 -4.69 0.08 -37.55
CA MET A 27 -5.05 0.67 -36.26
C MET A 27 -3.95 0.29 -35.26
N ALA A 28 -3.04 1.20 -34.99
CA ALA A 28 -2.14 1.07 -33.86
C ALA A 28 -2.99 1.16 -32.58
N THR A 29 -3.24 0.00 -31.97
CA THR A 29 -3.78 -0.07 -30.61
C THR A 29 -2.71 0.51 -29.70
N GLY A 30 -2.81 1.77 -29.37
CA GLY A 30 -1.99 2.40 -28.37
C GLY A 30 -2.22 1.63 -27.04
N ALA A 31 -1.24 0.88 -26.59
CA ALA A 31 -1.23 0.39 -25.22
C ALA A 31 -1.26 1.62 -24.33
N GLY A 32 -2.43 1.93 -23.76
CA GLY A 32 -2.57 3.00 -22.79
C GLY A 32 -1.57 2.73 -21.67
N ALA A 33 -0.68 3.67 -21.38
CA ALA A 33 0.20 3.57 -20.23
C ALA A 33 -0.70 3.40 -19.00
N ALA A 34 -0.53 2.28 -18.28
CA ALA A 34 -1.24 2.06 -17.02
C ALA A 34 -0.98 3.24 -16.10
N ALA A 35 -2.02 3.71 -15.40
CA ALA A 35 -1.86 4.77 -14.42
C ALA A 35 -0.79 4.35 -13.41
N PRO A 36 0.08 5.28 -12.97
CA PRO A 36 1.14 4.95 -12.01
C PRO A 36 0.50 4.41 -10.73
N SER A 37 1.05 3.29 -10.23
CA SER A 37 0.59 2.70 -8.98
C SER A 37 0.74 3.69 -7.81
N ARG A 38 -0.22 3.69 -6.87
CA ARG A 38 -0.15 4.50 -5.65
C ARG A 38 1.12 4.25 -4.85
N TRP A 39 1.69 3.06 -4.92
CA TRP A 39 2.92 2.68 -4.22
C TRP A 39 4.15 3.46 -4.67
N GLN A 40 4.15 4.00 -5.89
CA GLN A 40 5.23 4.85 -6.43
C GLN A 40 5.29 6.25 -5.79
N GLN A 41 4.27 6.65 -5.05
CA GLN A 41 4.24 7.92 -4.32
C GLN A 41 4.94 7.84 -2.96
N GLY A 42 5.18 6.63 -2.46
CA GLY A 42 5.92 6.40 -1.22
C GLY A 42 7.44 6.43 -1.42
N SER A 43 8.14 6.67 -0.32
CA SER A 43 9.60 6.62 -0.26
C SER A 43 10.04 5.52 0.70
N TRP A 44 10.98 4.68 0.25
CA TRP A 44 11.51 3.62 1.09
C TRP A 44 12.49 4.14 2.14
N LEU A 45 12.25 3.76 3.38
CA LEU A 45 13.27 3.64 4.41
C LEU A 45 13.69 2.16 4.43
N ASN A 46 14.97 1.89 4.11
CA ASN A 46 15.49 0.53 3.96
C ASN A 46 14.73 -0.29 2.92
N ALA A 47 14.87 0.06 1.65
CA ALA A 47 14.22 -0.66 0.55
C ALA A 47 14.62 -2.15 0.57
N PRO A 48 13.66 -3.10 0.52
CA PRO A 48 13.98 -4.52 0.42
C PRO A 48 14.64 -4.81 -0.94
N ARG A 49 15.53 -5.79 -0.99
CA ARG A 49 16.17 -6.24 -2.25
C ARG A 49 15.15 -6.73 -3.28
N GLN A 50 14.02 -7.24 -2.81
CA GLN A 50 12.96 -7.77 -3.66
C GLN A 50 11.61 -7.17 -3.25
N HIS A 51 11.08 -6.34 -4.12
CA HIS A 51 9.70 -5.86 -4.04
C HIS A 51 9.15 -5.58 -5.44
N ARG A 52 7.85 -5.68 -5.59
CA ARG A 52 7.19 -5.40 -6.88
C ARG A 52 5.72 -5.03 -6.67
N VAL A 53 5.18 -4.27 -7.60
CA VAL A 53 3.74 -4.05 -7.69
C VAL A 53 3.16 -5.11 -8.62
N LEU A 54 2.19 -5.87 -8.11
CA LEU A 54 1.40 -6.84 -8.87
C LEU A 54 0.16 -6.17 -9.46
N GLY A 55 -0.59 -6.89 -10.30
CA GLY A 55 -1.92 -6.48 -10.72
C GLY A 55 -2.82 -6.11 -9.53
N ASP A 56 -3.89 -5.36 -9.79
CA ASP A 56 -4.82 -4.88 -8.76
C ASP A 56 -4.16 -4.02 -7.64
N ASP A 57 -3.06 -3.35 -7.98
CA ASP A 57 -2.34 -2.43 -7.11
C ASP A 57 -1.91 -3.05 -5.75
N VAL A 58 -1.38 -4.27 -5.79
CA VAL A 58 -0.81 -4.99 -4.64
C VAL A 58 0.70 -4.81 -4.60
N LEU A 59 1.23 -4.29 -3.49
CA LEU A 59 2.67 -4.27 -3.22
C LEU A 59 3.09 -5.59 -2.58
N GLU A 60 3.93 -6.36 -3.25
CA GLU A 60 4.58 -7.55 -2.69
C GLU A 60 6.01 -7.21 -2.26
N VAL A 61 6.35 -7.58 -1.04
CA VAL A 61 7.67 -7.39 -0.42
C VAL A 61 8.21 -8.74 0.04
N VAL A 62 9.49 -8.99 -0.18
CA VAL A 62 10.22 -10.11 0.41
C VAL A 62 11.28 -9.54 1.34
N THR A 63 11.22 -9.89 2.63
CA THR A 63 12.09 -9.31 3.64
C THR A 63 13.55 -9.76 3.52
N ASP A 64 14.46 -8.85 3.81
CA ASP A 64 15.87 -9.13 4.02
C ASP A 64 16.13 -9.59 5.45
N LYS A 65 17.23 -10.32 5.67
CA LYS A 65 17.62 -10.83 6.98
C LYS A 65 18.08 -9.72 7.94
N GLY A 66 17.76 -9.88 9.21
CA GLY A 66 18.24 -9.00 10.28
C GLY A 66 17.58 -7.62 10.30
N THR A 67 16.36 -7.53 9.74
CA THR A 67 15.60 -6.28 9.67
C THR A 67 14.72 -6.12 10.89
N ASP A 68 14.74 -4.91 11.51
CA ASP A 68 13.91 -4.58 12.67
C ASP A 68 13.82 -3.08 12.90
N PHE A 69 12.83 -2.67 13.72
CA PHE A 69 12.72 -1.36 14.35
C PHE A 69 12.60 -1.54 15.86
N TRP A 70 13.63 -1.14 16.59
CA TRP A 70 13.71 -1.25 18.05
C TRP A 70 14.65 -0.20 18.65
N ARG A 71 14.34 0.29 19.84
CA ARG A 71 15.24 1.19 20.58
C ARG A 71 15.34 0.81 22.05
N GLU A 72 16.54 0.37 22.44
CA GLU A 72 17.10 0.25 23.78
C GLU A 72 16.38 -0.70 24.76
N THR A 73 15.08 -0.57 24.95
CA THR A 73 14.31 -1.27 25.99
C THR A 73 14.65 -2.76 26.04
N HIS A 74 14.94 -3.26 27.22
CA HIS A 74 15.31 -4.63 27.55
C HIS A 74 16.61 -5.12 26.88
N TYR A 75 16.72 -5.03 25.56
CA TYR A 75 17.83 -5.62 24.78
C TYR A 75 19.07 -4.72 24.72
N GLY A 76 18.97 -3.42 25.04
CA GLY A 76 20.08 -2.48 25.02
C GLY A 76 20.60 -2.07 23.63
N PHE A 77 20.06 -2.59 22.53
CA PHE A 77 20.43 -2.21 21.17
C PHE A 77 19.43 -1.25 20.53
N THR A 78 19.87 -0.61 19.45
CA THR A 78 19.00 0.15 18.53
C THR A 78 19.09 -0.48 17.15
N ARG A 79 17.93 -0.72 16.54
CA ARG A 79 17.78 -1.16 15.16
C ARG A 79 16.79 -0.24 14.43
N ASP A 80 17.17 0.18 13.23
CA ASP A 80 16.33 1.01 12.34
C ASP A 80 16.48 0.48 10.90
N SER A 81 16.48 -0.86 10.76
CA SER A 81 16.76 -1.60 9.53
C SER A 81 15.52 -2.24 8.90
N GLY A 82 14.37 -2.14 9.53
CA GLY A 82 13.11 -2.67 9.00
C GLY A 82 12.71 -2.02 7.66
N HIS A 83 11.96 -2.73 6.86
CA HIS A 83 11.44 -2.20 5.60
C HIS A 83 10.19 -1.37 5.86
N PHE A 84 10.20 -0.12 5.44
CA PHE A 84 9.08 0.80 5.57
C PHE A 84 8.92 1.63 4.31
N LEU A 85 7.76 1.57 3.66
CA LEU A 85 7.40 2.45 2.55
C LEU A 85 6.54 3.59 3.11
N GLY A 86 7.16 4.76 3.33
CA GLY A 86 6.52 5.91 3.95
C GLY A 86 5.88 6.86 2.93
N PHE A 87 4.65 7.22 3.17
CA PHE A 87 3.91 8.26 2.45
C PHE A 87 3.81 9.50 3.34
N ALA A 88 4.01 10.69 2.75
CA ALA A 88 3.86 11.94 3.47
C ALA A 88 2.42 12.11 3.97
N ALA A 89 2.25 12.27 5.28
CA ALA A 89 0.97 12.46 5.93
C ALA A 89 0.96 13.81 6.69
N PRO A 90 -0.16 14.54 6.69
CA PRO A 90 -0.27 15.81 7.42
C PRO A 90 -0.28 15.62 8.94
N ALA A 91 -0.39 16.71 9.70
CA ALA A 91 -0.45 16.70 11.17
C ALA A 91 -1.65 15.91 11.75
N ALA A 92 -2.73 15.76 10.98
CA ALA A 92 -3.91 14.98 11.35
C ALA A 92 -4.41 14.18 10.14
N PHE A 93 -4.58 12.86 10.31
CA PHE A 93 -4.95 11.96 9.23
C PHE A 93 -5.49 10.62 9.74
N THR A 94 -6.11 9.87 8.85
CA THR A 94 -6.36 8.44 8.99
C THR A 94 -5.73 7.71 7.82
N CYS A 95 -5.07 6.58 8.10
CA CYS A 95 -4.59 5.67 7.07
C CYS A 95 -4.97 4.23 7.40
N GLN A 96 -5.12 3.41 6.37
CA GLN A 96 -5.42 1.98 6.51
C GLN A 96 -4.88 1.17 5.34
N LEU A 97 -4.67 -0.12 5.56
CA LEU A 97 -4.27 -1.08 4.54
C LEU A 97 -4.63 -2.51 4.93
N ARG A 98 -4.71 -3.38 3.94
CA ARG A 98 -4.80 -4.83 4.11
C ARG A 98 -3.42 -5.46 4.00
N ILE A 99 -3.14 -6.43 4.85
CA ILE A 99 -1.88 -7.14 4.94
C ILE A 99 -2.14 -8.64 4.78
N ARG A 100 -1.37 -9.28 3.90
CA ARG A 100 -1.36 -10.73 3.73
C ARG A 100 0.07 -11.25 3.83
N GLY A 101 0.26 -12.26 4.70
CA GLY A 101 1.57 -12.86 4.89
C GLY A 101 1.49 -14.10 5.77
N ARG A 102 2.50 -14.96 5.69
CA ARG A 102 2.59 -16.15 6.52
C ARG A 102 3.74 -16.03 7.49
N PHE A 103 3.42 -15.87 8.76
CA PHE A 103 4.35 -15.64 9.86
C PHE A 103 4.72 -16.98 10.48
N ASP A 104 5.92 -17.49 10.18
CA ASP A 104 6.34 -18.87 10.50
C ASP A 104 7.55 -18.92 11.46
N GLN A 105 8.30 -17.82 11.60
CA GLN A 105 9.48 -17.76 12.46
C GLN A 105 9.41 -16.60 13.44
N LEU A 106 10.13 -16.77 14.54
CA LEU A 106 10.17 -15.79 15.63
C LEU A 106 10.45 -14.39 15.09
N TYR A 107 9.63 -13.43 15.52
CA TYR A 107 9.65 -12.03 15.13
C TYR A 107 9.39 -11.75 13.64
N ASP A 108 8.90 -12.71 12.86
CA ASP A 108 8.27 -12.39 11.59
C ASP A 108 7.15 -11.39 11.84
N GLN A 109 7.19 -10.23 11.17
CA GLN A 109 6.21 -9.19 11.42
C GLN A 109 5.87 -8.37 10.19
N ALA A 110 4.62 -7.95 10.10
CA ALA A 110 4.15 -6.99 9.10
C ALA A 110 2.94 -6.21 9.61
N GLY A 111 2.79 -5.00 9.10
CA GLY A 111 1.69 -4.14 9.49
C GLY A 111 1.82 -2.72 8.97
N ILE A 112 1.44 -1.77 9.80
CA ILE A 112 1.47 -0.34 9.54
C ILE A 112 2.51 0.35 10.43
N MET A 113 3.16 1.39 9.91
CA MET A 113 4.04 2.26 10.68
C MET A 113 3.66 3.72 10.48
N ILE A 114 3.71 4.48 11.58
CA ILE A 114 3.64 5.93 11.60
C ILE A 114 4.94 6.45 12.22
N ARG A 115 5.62 7.36 11.52
CA ARG A 115 6.95 7.84 11.91
C ARG A 115 6.99 9.37 11.87
N ALA A 116 7.24 9.99 13.02
CA ALA A 116 7.50 11.42 13.15
C ALA A 116 9.01 11.71 13.00
N SER A 117 9.86 10.82 13.50
CA SER A 117 11.32 10.93 13.44
C SER A 117 11.98 9.55 13.63
N GLU A 118 13.30 9.50 13.57
CA GLU A 118 14.09 8.30 13.90
C GLU A 118 13.85 7.79 15.33
N ARG A 119 13.49 8.68 16.24
CA ARG A 119 13.30 8.36 17.67
C ARG A 119 11.84 8.35 18.11
N GLN A 120 10.91 8.66 17.21
CA GLN A 120 9.48 8.81 17.51
C GLN A 120 8.65 8.17 16.40
N TRP A 121 8.14 6.98 16.68
CA TRP A 121 7.35 6.19 15.73
C TRP A 121 6.50 5.14 16.45
N VAL A 122 5.56 4.59 15.73
CA VAL A 122 4.82 3.39 16.12
C VAL A 122 4.82 2.41 14.96
N LYS A 123 5.04 1.13 15.22
CA LYS A 123 4.73 0.02 14.32
C LYS A 123 3.65 -0.85 14.96
N ALA A 124 2.72 -1.38 14.16
CA ALA A 124 1.67 -2.28 14.64
C ALA A 124 1.22 -3.23 13.53
N GLY A 125 0.88 -4.45 13.92
CA GLY A 125 0.42 -5.49 13.01
C GLY A 125 0.49 -6.87 13.63
N ILE A 126 0.66 -7.89 12.81
CA ILE A 126 0.92 -9.25 13.30
C ILE A 126 2.42 -9.46 13.45
N GLU A 127 2.80 -10.09 14.55
CA GLU A 127 4.14 -10.51 14.88
C GLU A 127 4.10 -11.94 15.46
N LEU A 128 4.97 -12.82 14.99
CA LEU A 128 5.12 -14.15 15.59
C LEU A 128 5.98 -14.03 16.84
N SER A 129 5.36 -14.20 18.00
CA SER A 129 6.00 -14.20 19.31
C SER A 129 5.45 -15.35 20.15
N ASP A 130 6.32 -15.97 20.96
CA ASP A 130 5.96 -17.08 21.86
C ASP A 130 5.25 -18.25 21.14
N GLY A 131 5.67 -18.53 19.89
CA GLY A 131 5.11 -19.59 19.06
C GLY A 131 3.71 -19.30 18.50
N ARG A 132 3.23 -18.06 18.57
CA ARG A 132 1.91 -17.63 18.11
C ARG A 132 1.98 -16.34 17.31
N ALA A 133 1.13 -16.22 16.31
CA ALA A 133 0.91 -14.95 15.62
C ALA A 133 0.06 -14.04 16.53
N MET A 134 0.68 -12.99 17.06
CA MET A 134 0.10 -12.06 18.01
C MET A 134 -0.18 -10.72 17.34
N LEU A 135 -1.25 -10.05 17.75
CA LEU A 135 -1.40 -8.63 17.46
C LEU A 135 -0.40 -7.86 18.31
N SER A 136 0.50 -7.13 17.65
CA SER A 136 1.63 -6.45 18.28
C SER A 136 1.60 -4.96 17.97
N SER A 137 2.05 -4.16 18.93
CA SER A 137 2.35 -2.75 18.72
C SER A 137 3.60 -2.34 19.49
N VAL A 138 4.49 -1.62 18.82
CA VAL A 138 5.65 -0.98 19.45
C VAL A 138 5.55 0.52 19.27
N LEU A 139 5.32 1.25 20.35
CA LEU A 139 5.41 2.70 20.40
C LEU A 139 6.83 3.07 20.84
N THR A 140 7.49 3.93 20.09
CA THR A 140 8.81 4.44 20.45
C THR A 140 8.75 5.97 20.59
N ASP A 141 9.11 6.45 21.77
CA ASP A 141 9.42 7.84 22.06
C ASP A 141 10.76 7.88 22.81
N GLY A 142 11.85 7.92 22.04
CA GLY A 142 13.20 7.72 22.52
C GLY A 142 13.55 6.26 22.85
N ARG A 143 12.66 5.50 23.47
CA ARG A 143 12.77 4.09 23.81
C ARG A 143 11.51 3.35 23.41
N SER A 144 11.64 2.05 23.11
CA SER A 144 10.52 1.21 22.65
C SER A 144 9.65 0.71 23.81
N ASP A 145 8.34 0.80 23.65
CA ASP A 145 7.29 0.24 24.49
C ASP A 145 6.51 -0.78 23.66
N TRP A 146 6.66 -2.05 23.98
CA TRP A 146 6.08 -3.18 23.24
C TRP A 146 4.91 -3.80 23.99
N ALA A 147 3.82 -4.00 23.28
CA ALA A 147 2.64 -4.70 23.77
C ALA A 147 2.15 -5.72 22.73
N THR A 148 1.76 -6.90 23.22
CA THR A 148 1.17 -7.96 22.41
C THR A 148 -0.14 -8.43 23.01
N GLY A 149 -1.02 -8.98 22.16
CA GLY A 149 -2.26 -9.60 22.54
C GLY A 149 -2.73 -10.63 21.50
N PRO A 150 -3.70 -11.49 21.84
CA PRO A 150 -4.24 -12.42 20.86
C PRO A 150 -4.92 -11.69 19.72
N TYR A 151 -4.80 -12.23 18.50
CA TYR A 151 -5.58 -11.81 17.34
C TYR A 151 -6.65 -12.87 17.06
N GLU A 152 -7.92 -12.49 17.09
CA GLU A 152 -9.05 -13.40 16.95
C GLU A 152 -9.45 -13.64 15.48
N GLY A 153 -8.74 -13.05 14.52
CA GLY A 153 -8.92 -13.24 13.08
C GLY A 153 -7.91 -14.21 12.48
N ASP A 154 -7.90 -14.29 11.14
CA ASP A 154 -6.85 -14.96 10.40
C ASP A 154 -5.58 -14.07 10.41
N PRO A 155 -4.50 -14.45 11.10
CA PRO A 155 -3.30 -13.65 11.14
C PRO A 155 -2.58 -13.57 9.78
N SER A 156 -2.93 -14.41 8.82
CA SER A 156 -2.37 -14.35 7.47
C SER A 156 -3.10 -13.38 6.53
N ASP A 157 -4.26 -12.84 6.94
CA ASP A 157 -5.06 -11.89 6.15
C ASP A 157 -5.84 -10.94 7.08
N PHE A 158 -5.35 -9.73 7.26
CA PHE A 158 -5.89 -8.77 8.21
C PHE A 158 -5.73 -7.33 7.72
N TRP A 159 -6.39 -6.42 8.43
CA TRP A 159 -6.35 -5.00 8.17
C TRP A 159 -5.84 -4.22 9.37
N MET A 160 -5.10 -3.15 9.11
CA MET A 160 -4.70 -2.17 10.11
C MET A 160 -5.19 -0.78 9.72
N ARG A 161 -5.64 -0.01 10.71
CA ARG A 161 -5.99 1.41 10.59
C ARG A 161 -5.30 2.20 11.68
N ALA A 162 -4.74 3.36 11.32
CA ALA A 162 -4.17 4.31 12.26
C ALA A 162 -4.80 5.69 12.04
N THR A 163 -5.18 6.35 13.12
CA THR A 163 -5.60 7.76 13.12
C THR A 163 -4.70 8.54 14.05
N VAL A 164 -4.15 9.65 13.56
CA VAL A 164 -3.36 10.61 14.33
C VAL A 164 -4.10 11.94 14.33
N GLU A 165 -4.42 12.45 15.51
CA GLU A 165 -5.05 13.74 15.69
C GLU A 165 -4.72 14.34 17.06
N LYS A 166 -4.34 15.62 17.11
CA LYS A 166 -4.14 16.40 18.36
C LYS A 166 -3.24 15.70 19.40
N GLY A 167 -2.15 15.07 18.94
CA GLY A 167 -1.22 14.37 19.83
C GLY A 167 -1.74 13.04 20.37
N VAL A 168 -2.75 12.46 19.74
CA VAL A 168 -3.31 11.14 20.06
C VAL A 168 -3.16 10.22 18.85
N LEU A 169 -2.72 9.00 19.10
CA LEU A 169 -2.73 7.91 18.15
C LEU A 169 -3.82 6.91 18.54
N ARG A 170 -4.68 6.55 17.59
CA ARG A 170 -5.61 5.43 17.65
C ARG A 170 -5.21 4.37 16.64
N LEU A 171 -4.90 3.17 17.11
CA LEU A 171 -4.66 1.98 16.29
C LEU A 171 -5.85 1.04 16.38
N GLN A 172 -6.27 0.53 15.25
CA GLN A 172 -7.36 -0.44 15.11
C GLN A 172 -6.91 -1.57 14.19
N ALA A 173 -7.38 -2.79 14.45
CA ALA A 173 -7.21 -3.93 13.58
C ALA A 173 -8.59 -4.47 13.16
N SER A 174 -8.69 -5.00 11.95
CA SER A 174 -9.93 -5.58 11.45
C SER A 174 -9.64 -6.88 10.71
N ARG A 175 -10.59 -7.82 10.78
CA ARG A 175 -10.57 -9.08 10.03
C ARG A 175 -11.32 -9.01 8.69
N ASP A 176 -12.11 -7.96 8.47
CA ASP A 176 -13.00 -7.84 7.32
C ASP A 176 -12.94 -6.45 6.64
N GLY A 177 -12.20 -5.49 7.22
CA GLY A 177 -12.14 -4.12 6.73
C GLY A 177 -13.39 -3.29 7.03
N ILE A 178 -14.34 -3.83 7.81
CA ILE A 178 -15.63 -3.21 8.14
C ILE A 178 -15.73 -2.92 9.64
N TYR A 179 -15.45 -3.93 10.47
CA TYR A 179 -15.48 -3.79 11.92
C TYR A 179 -14.07 -3.58 12.48
N TRP A 180 -13.85 -2.48 13.22
CA TRP A 180 -12.55 -1.94 13.59
C TRP A 180 -12.33 -1.84 15.11
N PRO A 181 -12.11 -2.94 15.82
CA PRO A 181 -11.77 -2.93 17.23
C PRO A 181 -10.51 -2.11 17.52
N LEU A 182 -10.52 -1.47 18.69
CA LEU A 182 -9.37 -0.74 19.20
C LEU A 182 -8.26 -1.71 19.60
N VAL A 183 -7.04 -1.42 19.13
CA VAL A 183 -5.80 -2.09 19.53
C VAL A 183 -5.06 -1.26 20.57
N ARG A 184 -4.92 0.05 20.30
CA ARG A 184 -4.21 0.97 21.17
C ARG A 184 -4.74 2.38 21.02
N LEU A 185 -4.89 3.06 22.16
CA LEU A 185 -5.06 4.51 22.23
C LEU A 185 -3.95 5.04 23.13
N CYS A 186 -3.13 5.96 22.62
CA CYS A 186 -2.00 6.48 23.38
C CYS A 186 -1.64 7.91 22.96
N PRO A 187 -0.92 8.65 23.81
CA PRO A 187 -0.24 9.87 23.39
C PRO A 187 0.72 9.59 22.23
N PHE A 188 0.83 10.51 21.30
CA PHE A 188 1.75 10.43 20.19
C PHE A 188 2.39 11.80 19.94
N PRO A 189 3.69 11.87 19.57
CA PRO A 189 4.37 13.14 19.36
C PRO A 189 3.64 14.01 18.34
N VAL A 190 3.46 15.30 18.67
CA VAL A 190 2.89 16.29 17.75
C VAL A 190 3.96 16.71 16.76
N ALA A 191 3.70 16.53 15.47
CA ALA A 191 4.57 16.96 14.40
C ALA A 191 3.77 17.68 13.31
N ALA A 192 4.45 18.51 12.52
CA ALA A 192 3.82 19.18 11.37
C ALA A 192 3.47 18.20 10.25
N SER A 193 4.20 17.09 10.15
CA SER A 193 3.96 16.01 9.19
C SER A 193 4.54 14.70 9.73
N TYR A 194 4.06 13.61 9.17
CA TYR A 194 4.51 12.25 9.47
C TYR A 194 4.81 11.50 8.17
N LEU A 195 5.48 10.36 8.31
CA LEU A 195 5.46 9.31 7.29
C LEU A 195 4.53 8.20 7.80
N ALA A 196 3.64 7.71 6.94
CA ALA A 196 2.72 6.61 7.25
C ALA A 196 2.72 5.58 6.12
N GLY A 197 2.66 4.29 6.45
CA GLY A 197 2.61 3.27 5.39
C GLY A 197 2.88 1.84 5.86
N PRO A 198 3.03 0.90 4.90
CA PRO A 198 3.32 -0.50 5.18
C PRO A 198 4.72 -0.69 5.75
N MET A 199 4.83 -1.63 6.68
CA MET A 199 6.07 -2.02 7.33
C MET A 199 6.15 -3.54 7.43
N THR A 200 7.36 -4.10 7.26
CA THR A 200 7.67 -5.52 7.53
C THR A 200 9.10 -5.71 7.96
N CYS A 201 9.33 -6.68 8.86
CA CYS A 201 10.65 -7.01 9.39
C CYS A 201 10.79 -8.51 9.62
N THR A 202 12.04 -9.00 9.57
CA THR A 202 12.40 -10.37 9.97
C THR A 202 13.78 -10.35 10.64
N PRO A 203 13.84 -10.18 11.98
CA PRO A 203 15.09 -10.16 12.72
C PRO A 203 15.92 -11.45 12.57
N GLU A 204 15.26 -12.60 12.53
CA GLU A 204 15.92 -13.91 12.63
C GLU A 204 16.14 -14.59 11.26
N ARG A 205 15.39 -14.21 10.24
CA ARG A 205 15.47 -14.83 8.91
C ARG A 205 15.38 -13.82 7.77
N GLU A 206 15.42 -14.30 6.54
CA GLU A 206 15.00 -13.58 5.33
C GLU A 206 13.85 -14.31 4.63
N GLY A 207 13.21 -13.67 3.67
CA GLY A 207 12.28 -14.34 2.77
C GLY A 207 10.83 -14.41 3.25
N LEU A 208 10.43 -13.67 4.30
CA LEU A 208 9.01 -13.47 4.58
C LEU A 208 8.41 -12.70 3.41
N LYS A 209 7.43 -13.31 2.74
CA LYS A 209 6.67 -12.67 1.67
C LYS A 209 5.41 -12.05 2.26
N VAL A 210 5.28 -10.72 2.07
CA VAL A 210 4.12 -9.95 2.51
C VAL A 210 3.51 -9.22 1.32
N GLN A 211 2.19 -9.21 1.24
CA GLN A 211 1.42 -8.42 0.29
C GLN A 211 0.63 -7.35 1.02
N PHE A 212 0.74 -6.13 0.54
CA PHE A 212 -0.01 -4.99 1.02
C PHE A 212 -0.96 -4.51 -0.08
N SER A 213 -2.22 -4.29 0.27
CA SER A 213 -3.24 -3.80 -0.65
C SER A 213 -4.15 -2.78 0.03
N ASP A 214 -5.06 -2.18 -0.74
CA ASP A 214 -6.11 -1.30 -0.23
C ASP A 214 -5.59 -0.13 0.61
N TRP A 215 -4.36 0.33 0.30
CA TRP A 215 -3.76 1.48 0.97
C TRP A 215 -4.60 2.74 0.78
N GLN A 216 -4.95 3.36 1.88
CA GLN A 216 -5.64 4.64 1.92
C GLN A 216 -4.97 5.56 2.92
N LEU A 217 -4.82 6.83 2.55
CA LEU A 217 -4.37 7.92 3.41
C LEU A 217 -5.26 9.12 3.10
N GLY A 218 -5.90 9.66 4.12
CA GLY A 218 -6.85 10.77 3.97
C GLY A 218 -7.11 11.53 5.25
N PRO A 219 -8.05 12.47 5.25
CA PRO A 219 -8.45 13.20 6.42
C PRO A 219 -8.89 12.29 7.58
N VAL A 220 -8.86 12.82 8.80
CA VAL A 220 -9.41 12.13 9.97
C VAL A 220 -10.87 11.77 9.71
N LEU A 221 -11.26 10.52 10.00
CA LEU A 221 -12.60 10.00 9.74
C LEU A 221 -13.69 10.65 10.61
N GLY A 222 -13.32 11.35 11.68
CA GLY A 222 -14.29 12.01 12.56
C GLY A 222 -15.20 11.06 13.34
N LYS A 223 -14.82 9.79 13.45
CA LYS A 223 -15.59 8.77 14.17
C LYS A 223 -15.29 8.78 15.65
N GLU A 224 -16.31 8.67 16.47
CA GLU A 224 -16.18 8.51 17.91
C GLU A 224 -15.36 7.26 18.25
N LEU A 225 -14.78 7.23 19.47
CA LEU A 225 -13.88 6.15 19.89
C LEU A 225 -14.54 4.76 19.81
N HIS A 226 -15.81 4.68 20.13
CA HIS A 226 -16.60 3.44 20.17
C HIS A 226 -17.45 3.21 18.91
N ASP A 227 -17.31 4.04 17.90
CA ASP A 227 -17.81 3.76 16.55
C ASP A 227 -16.81 2.84 15.84
N LEU A 228 -17.13 1.56 15.79
CA LEU A 228 -16.29 0.51 15.25
C LEU A 228 -16.56 0.20 13.78
N SER A 229 -17.32 1.04 13.08
CA SER A 229 -17.60 0.88 11.63
C SER A 229 -16.47 1.40 10.75
#